data_de385d335dfa7507c2501df8fb31eb28
#
_entry.id   de385d335dfa7507c2501df8fb31eb28
#
_cell.length_a   1.000
_cell.length_b   1.000
_cell.length_c   1.000
_cell.angle_alpha   90.00
_cell.angle_beta   90.00
_cell.angle_gamma   90.00
#
_symmetry.space_group_name_H-M   'P 1'
#
loop_
_entity.id
_entity.type
_entity.pdbx_description
1 polymer ?
#
loop_
_entity_poly.entity_id
_entity_poly.type
_entity_poly.pdbx_seq_one_letter_code
_entity_poly.pdbx_strand_id
1 'polypeptide(L)'
;MDDIYAIIPVTKFKNAKTRLSPFLSEDEREKLLKVMLQDVTDTLKKYVDKIVLISRDEEVLKYAESLNLVTILEDDNSNLNKALKQAMKYCKGKARKIIIVPSDIPLIGKTNIAMLIEASKSLDFIIVPSKGGGTNMIIMKPLAIHTRFEGFSYEEHVKVAEKKNLNPQVHDSFFMALDVNTTEDLGEIMIHGKNTHTRKYLKELKVNVEPYRGSERLKVTRS
;
A
#
# COMPACT_ATOMS: atom_id res chain seq x y z
N MET A 1 -18.06 -4.61 -18.68
CA MET A 1 -17.59 -4.63 -17.29
C MET A 1 -16.39 -3.72 -17.18
N ASP A 2 -16.35 -2.91 -16.16
CA ASP A 2 -15.23 -1.97 -15.95
C ASP A 2 -14.16 -2.67 -15.13
N ASP A 3 -13.42 -3.59 -15.73
CA ASP A 3 -12.42 -4.41 -15.03
C ASP A 3 -11.35 -3.51 -14.39
N ILE A 4 -11.28 -3.53 -13.07
CA ILE A 4 -10.29 -2.80 -12.28
C ILE A 4 -9.39 -3.83 -11.59
N TYR A 5 -8.08 -3.72 -11.80
CA TYR A 5 -7.09 -4.57 -11.13
C TYR A 5 -6.28 -3.74 -10.13
N ALA A 6 -5.99 -4.30 -8.96
CA ALA A 6 -5.02 -3.71 -8.04
C ALA A 6 -3.64 -4.34 -8.26
N ILE A 7 -2.59 -3.54 -8.17
CA ILE A 7 -1.19 -3.98 -8.21
C ILE A 7 -0.56 -3.66 -6.86
N ILE A 8 -0.05 -4.69 -6.18
CA ILE A 8 0.64 -4.57 -4.90
C ILE A 8 2.08 -5.04 -5.07
N PRO A 9 3.06 -4.14 -5.08
CA PRO A 9 4.46 -4.52 -5.04
C PRO A 9 4.87 -4.88 -3.61
N VAL A 10 5.56 -6.00 -3.43
CA VAL A 10 6.14 -6.41 -2.14
C VAL A 10 7.56 -6.90 -2.37
N THR A 11 8.53 -6.23 -1.76
CA THR A 11 9.95 -6.58 -1.99
C THR A 11 10.30 -7.91 -1.31
N LYS A 12 10.10 -8.01 0.00
CA LYS A 12 10.34 -9.20 0.83
C LYS A 12 9.68 -9.02 2.19
N PHE A 13 9.48 -10.12 2.91
CA PHE A 13 9.05 -10.06 4.30
C PHE A 13 10.24 -9.98 5.26
N LYS A 14 11.26 -10.82 5.06
CA LYS A 14 12.45 -10.84 5.91
C LYS A 14 13.27 -9.56 5.79
N ASN A 15 13.88 -9.14 6.89
CA ASN A 15 14.70 -7.94 6.97
C ASN A 15 14.02 -6.65 6.49
N ALA A 16 12.69 -6.63 6.46
CA ALA A 16 11.93 -5.43 6.15
C ALA A 16 11.59 -4.61 7.40
N LYS A 17 11.07 -3.39 7.20
CA LYS A 17 10.66 -2.48 8.29
C LYS A 17 11.73 -2.29 9.37
N THR A 18 12.98 -2.12 8.96
CA THR A 18 14.14 -2.00 9.85
C THR A 18 14.05 -0.84 10.83
N ARG A 19 13.29 0.23 10.51
CA ARG A 19 13.02 1.33 11.45
C ARG A 19 12.22 0.89 12.69
N LEU A 20 11.53 -0.24 12.60
CA LEU A 20 10.82 -0.85 13.72
C LEU A 20 11.69 -1.84 14.52
N SER A 21 12.95 -2.10 14.12
CA SER A 21 13.82 -3.08 14.80
C SER A 21 14.11 -2.79 16.28
N PRO A 22 14.12 -1.53 16.76
CA PRO A 22 14.23 -1.26 18.20
C PRO A 22 13.01 -1.69 19.01
N PHE A 23 11.87 -1.90 18.36
CA PHE A 23 10.58 -2.16 18.99
C PHE A 23 10.05 -3.58 18.71
N LEU A 24 10.32 -4.13 17.53
CA LEU A 24 9.87 -5.44 17.07
C LEU A 24 11.04 -6.30 16.61
N SER A 25 11.03 -7.59 16.97
CA SER A 25 11.97 -8.58 16.44
C SER A 25 11.78 -8.78 14.93
N GLU A 26 12.69 -9.51 14.29
CA GLU A 26 12.59 -9.80 12.84
C GLU A 26 11.32 -10.59 12.51
N ASP A 27 11.03 -11.65 13.26
CA ASP A 27 9.84 -12.48 13.06
C ASP A 27 8.54 -11.70 13.27
N GLU A 28 8.55 -10.77 14.25
CA GLU A 28 7.40 -9.91 14.51
C GLU A 28 7.17 -8.91 13.38
N ARG A 29 8.24 -8.35 12.79
CA ARG A 29 8.13 -7.46 11.62
C ARG A 29 7.65 -8.21 10.38
N GLU A 30 8.11 -9.46 10.18
CA GLU A 30 7.63 -10.31 9.09
C GLU A 30 6.13 -10.58 9.24
N LYS A 31 5.69 -11.00 10.44
CA LYS A 31 4.26 -11.25 10.70
C LYS A 31 3.44 -9.96 10.57
N LEU A 32 3.99 -8.81 10.99
CA LEU A 32 3.35 -7.50 10.81
C LEU A 32 3.09 -7.20 9.32
N LEU A 33 4.07 -7.43 8.45
CA LEU A 33 3.89 -7.24 7.00
C LEU A 33 2.82 -8.15 6.41
N LYS A 34 2.77 -9.41 6.84
CA LYS A 34 1.75 -10.38 6.40
C LYS A 34 0.35 -9.92 6.79
N VAL A 35 0.13 -9.47 8.04
CA VAL A 35 -1.20 -9.02 8.47
C VAL A 35 -1.59 -7.68 7.85
N MET A 36 -0.64 -6.77 7.59
CA MET A 36 -0.92 -5.53 6.86
C MET A 36 -1.33 -5.82 5.41
N LEU A 37 -0.61 -6.69 4.72
CA LEU A 37 -0.97 -7.13 3.37
C LEU A 37 -2.37 -7.75 3.35
N GLN A 38 -2.72 -8.55 4.37
CA GLN A 38 -4.07 -9.11 4.50
C GLN A 38 -5.13 -8.02 4.65
N ASP A 39 -4.93 -7.01 5.50
CA ASP A 39 -5.87 -5.89 5.66
C ASP A 39 -6.12 -5.14 4.34
N VAL A 40 -5.03 -4.85 3.61
CA VAL A 40 -5.12 -4.18 2.30
C VAL A 40 -5.88 -5.04 1.30
N THR A 41 -5.52 -6.33 1.19
CA THR A 41 -6.16 -7.24 0.22
C THR A 41 -7.62 -7.52 0.55
N ASP A 42 -7.98 -7.69 1.82
CA ASP A 42 -9.37 -7.93 2.25
C ASP A 42 -10.28 -6.72 2.00
N THR A 43 -9.70 -5.51 2.03
CA THR A 43 -10.42 -4.31 1.62
C THR A 43 -10.59 -4.27 0.11
N LEU A 44 -9.52 -4.44 -0.66
CA LEU A 44 -9.52 -4.32 -2.12
C LEU A 44 -10.37 -5.38 -2.82
N LYS A 45 -10.36 -6.64 -2.36
CA LYS A 45 -11.14 -7.75 -2.94
C LYS A 45 -12.63 -7.46 -3.13
N LYS A 46 -13.17 -6.48 -2.41
CA LYS A 46 -14.59 -6.08 -2.51
C LYS A 46 -14.88 -5.12 -3.64
N TYR A 47 -13.85 -4.53 -4.22
CA TYR A 47 -13.97 -3.41 -5.16
C TYR A 47 -13.21 -3.59 -6.46
N VAL A 48 -12.32 -4.59 -6.54
CA VAL A 48 -11.53 -4.87 -7.73
C VAL A 48 -11.74 -6.29 -8.20
N ASP A 49 -11.62 -6.52 -9.50
CA ASP A 49 -11.83 -7.85 -10.09
C ASP A 49 -10.66 -8.78 -9.83
N LYS A 50 -9.43 -8.24 -9.77
CA LYS A 50 -8.23 -9.00 -9.46
C LYS A 50 -7.22 -8.16 -8.68
N ILE A 51 -6.49 -8.83 -7.80
CA ILE A 51 -5.31 -8.27 -7.15
C ILE A 51 -4.10 -9.00 -7.69
N VAL A 52 -3.16 -8.25 -8.23
CA VAL A 52 -1.90 -8.72 -8.79
C VAL A 52 -0.78 -8.34 -7.83
N LEU A 53 -0.13 -9.31 -7.23
CA LEU A 53 1.04 -9.07 -6.39
C LEU A 53 2.30 -9.37 -7.18
N ILE A 54 3.26 -8.45 -7.16
CA ILE A 54 4.57 -8.63 -7.79
C ILE A 54 5.68 -8.63 -6.76
N SER A 55 6.54 -9.65 -6.80
CA SER A 55 7.68 -9.81 -5.90
C SER A 55 8.76 -10.67 -6.56
N ARG A 56 10.01 -10.52 -6.09
CA ARG A 56 11.10 -11.48 -6.36
C ARG A 56 11.28 -12.53 -5.26
N ASP A 57 10.56 -12.37 -4.15
CA ASP A 57 10.67 -13.25 -2.98
C ASP A 57 9.62 -14.35 -3.06
N GLU A 58 10.07 -15.60 -3.14
CA GLU A 58 9.17 -16.76 -3.24
C GLU A 58 8.25 -16.93 -2.02
N GLU A 59 8.71 -16.57 -0.81
CA GLU A 59 7.86 -16.64 0.39
C GLU A 59 6.70 -15.65 0.29
N VAL A 60 6.97 -14.46 -0.27
CA VAL A 60 5.93 -13.46 -0.54
C VAL A 60 4.94 -13.98 -1.57
N LEU A 61 5.42 -14.58 -2.67
CA LEU A 61 4.55 -15.12 -3.71
C LEU A 61 3.69 -16.28 -3.18
N LYS A 62 4.27 -17.23 -2.43
CA LYS A 62 3.52 -18.33 -1.78
C LYS A 62 2.45 -17.81 -0.81
N TYR A 63 2.79 -16.78 -0.03
CA TYR A 63 1.80 -16.16 0.85
C TYR A 63 0.68 -15.48 0.07
N ALA A 64 0.99 -14.77 -1.01
CA ALA A 64 0.00 -14.16 -1.89
C ALA A 64 -0.94 -15.20 -2.55
N GLU A 65 -0.39 -16.35 -2.96
CA GLU A 65 -1.19 -17.48 -3.49
C GLU A 65 -2.15 -18.02 -2.44
N SER A 66 -1.72 -18.13 -1.18
CA SER A 66 -2.61 -18.54 -0.07
C SER A 66 -3.76 -17.56 0.17
N LEU A 67 -3.58 -16.31 -0.22
CA LEU A 67 -4.63 -15.29 -0.23
C LEU A 67 -5.45 -15.26 -1.54
N ASN A 68 -5.25 -16.22 -2.45
CA ASN A 68 -5.89 -16.26 -3.78
C ASN A 68 -5.64 -15.01 -4.63
N LEU A 69 -4.43 -14.48 -4.60
CA LEU A 69 -3.99 -13.38 -5.45
C LEU A 69 -3.33 -13.89 -6.72
N VAL A 70 -3.34 -13.08 -7.78
CA VAL A 70 -2.50 -13.32 -8.96
C VAL A 70 -1.07 -12.93 -8.61
N THR A 71 -0.12 -13.82 -8.82
CA THR A 71 1.29 -13.57 -8.52
C THR A 71 2.12 -13.36 -9.79
N ILE A 72 3.09 -12.46 -9.71
CA ILE A 72 4.09 -12.21 -10.75
C ILE A 72 5.46 -12.27 -10.11
N LEU A 73 6.32 -13.16 -10.61
CA LEU A 73 7.74 -13.15 -10.26
C LEU A 73 8.40 -11.95 -10.95
N GLU A 74 9.02 -11.08 -10.15
CA GLU A 74 9.71 -9.89 -10.63
C GLU A 74 10.99 -10.27 -11.38
N ASP A 75 11.21 -9.64 -12.54
CA ASP A 75 12.41 -9.87 -13.37
C ASP A 75 13.69 -9.55 -12.59
N ASP A 76 14.80 -10.23 -12.93
CA ASP A 76 16.12 -9.96 -12.37
C ASP A 76 16.57 -8.51 -12.65
N ASN A 77 17.39 -7.96 -11.74
CA ASN A 77 17.88 -6.59 -11.82
C ASN A 77 16.80 -5.49 -11.94
N SER A 78 15.61 -5.79 -11.46
CA SER A 78 14.51 -4.85 -11.39
C SER A 78 14.68 -3.89 -10.18
N ASN A 79 13.95 -2.79 -10.22
CA ASN A 79 13.65 -1.92 -9.09
C ASN A 79 12.13 -1.72 -9.03
N LEU A 80 11.61 -1.05 -8.00
CA LEU A 80 10.19 -0.86 -7.82
C LEU A 80 9.47 -0.34 -9.08
N ASN A 81 10.05 0.65 -9.78
CA ASN A 81 9.44 1.21 -10.99
C ASN A 81 9.43 0.22 -12.16
N LYS A 82 10.47 -0.60 -12.30
CA LYS A 82 10.52 -1.66 -13.32
C LYS A 82 9.54 -2.80 -12.99
N ALA A 83 9.48 -3.23 -11.73
CA ALA A 83 8.52 -4.22 -11.27
C ALA A 83 7.07 -3.77 -11.53
N LEU A 84 6.73 -2.53 -11.17
CA LEU A 84 5.42 -1.96 -11.46
C LEU A 84 5.14 -1.89 -12.96
N LYS A 85 6.14 -1.54 -13.78
CA LYS A 85 6.00 -1.57 -15.26
C LYS A 85 5.70 -2.98 -15.76
N GLN A 86 6.35 -4.01 -15.22
CA GLN A 86 6.08 -5.42 -15.55
C GLN A 86 4.63 -5.81 -15.19
N ALA A 87 4.18 -5.49 -13.97
CA ALA A 87 2.80 -5.75 -13.54
C ALA A 87 1.77 -4.96 -14.37
N MET A 88 2.05 -3.69 -14.70
CA MET A 88 1.18 -2.89 -15.57
C MET A 88 1.08 -3.47 -16.99
N LYS A 89 2.17 -4.04 -17.54
CA LYS A 89 2.14 -4.75 -18.83
C LYS A 89 1.24 -5.99 -18.77
N TYR A 90 1.26 -6.74 -17.65
CA TYR A 90 0.35 -7.86 -17.44
C TYR A 90 -1.11 -7.44 -17.43
N CYS A 91 -1.41 -6.27 -16.83
CA CYS A 91 -2.78 -5.73 -16.75
C CYS A 91 -3.26 -5.11 -18.08
N LYS A 92 -2.35 -4.72 -18.98
CA LYS A 92 -2.71 -4.09 -20.26
C LYS A 92 -3.56 -5.03 -21.11
N GLY A 93 -4.71 -4.54 -21.59
CA GLY A 93 -5.70 -5.30 -22.34
C GLY A 93 -6.58 -6.23 -21.51
N LYS A 94 -6.34 -6.32 -20.19
CA LYS A 94 -7.15 -7.12 -19.24
C LYS A 94 -7.93 -6.25 -18.26
N ALA A 95 -7.44 -5.05 -17.95
CA ALA A 95 -8.08 -4.11 -17.05
C ALA A 95 -8.25 -2.75 -17.72
N ARG A 96 -9.40 -2.12 -17.50
CA ARG A 96 -9.66 -0.74 -17.93
C ARG A 96 -8.86 0.25 -17.08
N LYS A 97 -8.81 0.02 -15.80
CA LYS A 97 -8.05 0.80 -14.82
C LYS A 97 -7.24 -0.11 -13.91
N ILE A 98 -6.16 0.43 -13.39
CA ILE A 98 -5.36 -0.21 -12.34
C ILE A 98 -5.28 0.70 -11.13
N ILE A 99 -5.16 0.08 -9.96
CA ILE A 99 -4.83 0.71 -8.69
C ILE A 99 -3.44 0.22 -8.31
N ILE A 100 -2.46 1.11 -8.23
CA ILE A 100 -1.16 0.79 -7.62
C ILE A 100 -1.25 1.20 -6.16
N VAL A 101 -0.96 0.28 -5.24
CA VAL A 101 -1.11 0.49 -3.80
C VAL A 101 -0.06 -0.33 -3.04
N PRO A 102 0.59 0.21 -1.98
CA PRO A 102 1.52 -0.54 -1.16
C PRO A 102 0.80 -1.52 -0.21
N SER A 103 1.55 -2.45 0.36
CA SER A 103 1.04 -3.45 1.29
C SER A 103 0.97 -2.99 2.75
N ASP A 104 1.41 -1.78 3.06
CA ASP A 104 1.65 -1.29 4.43
C ASP A 104 0.78 -0.10 4.84
N ILE A 105 -0.40 0.02 4.22
CA ILE A 105 -1.45 0.99 4.58
C ILE A 105 -2.70 0.29 5.14
N PRO A 106 -2.61 -0.40 6.29
CA PRO A 106 -3.67 -1.27 6.80
C PRO A 106 -4.95 -0.53 7.19
N LEU A 107 -4.91 0.81 7.28
CA LEU A 107 -6.08 1.65 7.55
C LEU A 107 -6.88 2.01 6.28
N ILE A 108 -6.51 1.48 5.12
CA ILE A 108 -7.26 1.69 3.88
C ILE A 108 -8.73 1.31 4.08
N GLY A 109 -9.61 2.31 4.10
CA GLY A 109 -11.01 2.11 4.45
C GLY A 109 -11.89 1.76 3.24
N LYS A 110 -12.90 0.93 3.46
CA LYS A 110 -13.89 0.56 2.42
C LYS A 110 -14.53 1.78 1.77
N THR A 111 -14.92 2.78 2.56
CA THR A 111 -15.55 4.01 2.07
C THR A 111 -14.62 4.78 1.12
N ASN A 112 -13.33 4.90 1.48
CA ASN A 112 -12.36 5.58 0.63
C ASN A 112 -12.18 4.84 -0.70
N ILE A 113 -12.04 3.52 -0.67
CA ILE A 113 -11.90 2.73 -1.91
C ILE A 113 -13.16 2.81 -2.77
N ALA A 114 -14.36 2.69 -2.18
CA ALA A 114 -15.61 2.82 -2.92
C ALA A 114 -15.71 4.19 -3.63
N MET A 115 -15.40 5.28 -2.92
CA MET A 115 -15.38 6.64 -3.49
C MET A 115 -14.37 6.77 -4.64
N LEU A 116 -13.16 6.25 -4.48
CA LEU A 116 -12.12 6.32 -5.51
C LEU A 116 -12.46 5.49 -6.74
N ILE A 117 -13.06 4.31 -6.57
CA ILE A 117 -13.56 3.49 -7.68
C ILE A 117 -14.66 4.25 -8.44
N GLU A 118 -15.62 4.84 -7.75
CA GLU A 118 -16.67 5.62 -8.40
C GLU A 118 -16.10 6.83 -9.14
N ALA A 119 -15.23 7.61 -8.50
CA ALA A 119 -14.55 8.75 -9.11
C ALA A 119 -13.71 8.32 -10.34
N SER A 120 -13.11 7.14 -10.32
CA SER A 120 -12.29 6.63 -11.43
C SER A 120 -13.06 6.34 -12.71
N LYS A 121 -14.41 6.31 -12.66
CA LYS A 121 -15.22 6.15 -13.86
C LYS A 121 -15.12 7.36 -14.80
N SER A 122 -15.00 8.56 -14.23
CA SER A 122 -14.90 9.82 -14.96
C SER A 122 -13.50 10.46 -14.97
N LEU A 123 -12.67 10.13 -13.99
CA LEU A 123 -11.33 10.70 -13.84
C LEU A 123 -10.25 9.76 -14.40
N ASP A 124 -9.34 10.29 -15.21
CA ASP A 124 -8.30 9.47 -15.86
C ASP A 124 -7.10 9.21 -14.96
N PHE A 125 -6.84 10.07 -13.97
CA PHE A 125 -5.72 9.92 -13.06
C PHE A 125 -6.08 10.41 -11.66
N ILE A 126 -6.00 9.52 -10.68
CA ILE A 126 -6.20 9.85 -9.26
C ILE A 126 -4.94 9.47 -8.50
N ILE A 127 -4.51 10.32 -7.58
CA ILE A 127 -3.32 10.11 -6.76
C ILE A 127 -3.61 10.38 -5.29
N VAL A 128 -3.07 9.52 -4.43
CA VAL A 128 -3.12 9.67 -2.96
C VAL A 128 -1.70 9.86 -2.45
N PRO A 129 -1.38 11.01 -1.83
CA PRO A 129 -0.08 11.23 -1.23
C PRO A 129 0.12 10.37 0.03
N SER A 130 1.37 10.09 0.38
CA SER A 130 1.74 9.59 1.69
C SER A 130 2.16 10.73 2.62
N LYS A 131 2.16 10.49 3.93
CA LYS A 131 2.55 11.47 4.95
C LYS A 131 3.97 12.04 4.81
N GLY A 132 4.86 11.41 4.08
CA GLY A 132 6.24 11.85 3.87
C GLY A 132 6.51 12.42 2.48
N GLY A 133 5.47 12.85 1.74
CA GLY A 133 5.62 13.36 0.36
C GLY A 133 5.82 12.26 -0.70
N GLY A 134 5.67 11.00 -0.31
CA GLY A 134 5.59 9.86 -1.22
C GLY A 134 4.19 9.69 -1.82
N THR A 135 3.96 8.56 -2.46
CA THR A 135 2.70 8.21 -3.10
C THR A 135 2.20 6.87 -2.57
N ASN A 136 1.02 6.83 -1.96
CA ASN A 136 0.41 5.61 -1.46
C ASN A 136 -0.59 4.98 -2.43
N MET A 137 -1.17 5.74 -3.35
CA MET A 137 -2.02 5.14 -4.36
C MET A 137 -2.02 5.94 -5.65
N ILE A 138 -2.10 5.22 -6.78
CA ILE A 138 -2.38 5.78 -8.09
C ILE A 138 -3.48 4.95 -8.74
N ILE A 139 -4.50 5.62 -9.29
CA ILE A 139 -5.52 4.98 -10.13
C ILE A 139 -5.41 5.58 -11.53
N MET A 140 -5.21 4.71 -12.54
CA MET A 140 -5.02 5.15 -13.93
C MET A 140 -5.26 4.00 -14.92
N LYS A 141 -5.27 4.29 -16.23
CA LYS A 141 -5.16 3.23 -17.24
C LYS A 141 -3.79 2.54 -17.17
N PRO A 142 -3.69 1.22 -17.43
CA PRO A 142 -2.40 0.54 -17.46
C PRO A 142 -1.41 1.25 -18.37
N LEU A 143 -0.20 1.53 -17.86
CA LEU A 143 0.88 2.23 -18.57
C LEU A 143 0.61 3.68 -18.97
N ALA A 144 -0.39 4.36 -18.38
CA ALA A 144 -0.67 5.76 -18.68
C ALA A 144 0.53 6.67 -18.37
N ILE A 145 1.25 6.39 -17.29
CA ILE A 145 2.53 7.04 -16.97
C ILE A 145 3.64 6.03 -16.66
N HIS A 146 4.87 6.51 -16.64
CA HIS A 146 5.98 5.81 -15.98
C HIS A 146 6.01 6.22 -14.51
N THR A 147 5.98 5.23 -13.62
CA THR A 147 6.06 5.48 -12.18
C THR A 147 7.42 6.03 -11.75
N ARG A 148 7.43 6.82 -10.68
CA ARG A 148 8.59 7.50 -10.10
C ARG A 148 8.58 7.38 -8.57
N PHE A 149 8.62 6.14 -8.07
CA PHE A 149 8.63 5.88 -6.63
C PHE A 149 10.03 6.05 -6.04
N GLU A 150 10.55 7.26 -6.10
CA GLU A 150 11.85 7.66 -5.53
C GLU A 150 11.71 9.04 -4.88
N GLY A 151 12.26 9.23 -3.69
CA GLY A 151 12.22 10.51 -2.99
C GLY A 151 10.80 11.05 -2.77
N PHE A 152 10.56 12.31 -3.09
CA PHE A 152 9.23 12.95 -3.04
C PHE A 152 8.37 12.55 -4.25
N SER A 153 8.04 11.27 -4.31
CA SER A 153 7.39 10.64 -5.47
C SER A 153 6.02 11.23 -5.84
N TYR A 154 5.31 11.85 -4.88
CA TYR A 154 4.02 12.49 -5.14
C TYR A 154 4.14 13.60 -6.20
N GLU A 155 5.02 14.56 -5.97
CA GLU A 155 5.22 15.66 -6.93
C GLU A 155 5.71 15.17 -8.30
N GLU A 156 6.61 14.18 -8.31
CA GLU A 156 7.11 13.61 -9.56
C GLU A 156 6.01 12.90 -10.36
N HIS A 157 5.10 12.18 -9.70
CA HIS A 157 3.96 11.55 -10.37
C HIS A 157 2.99 12.61 -10.93
N VAL A 158 2.72 13.68 -10.19
CA VAL A 158 1.88 14.80 -10.67
C VAL A 158 2.51 15.41 -11.93
N LYS A 159 3.80 15.78 -11.89
CA LYS A 159 4.51 16.35 -13.05
C LYS A 159 4.49 15.42 -14.27
N VAL A 160 4.68 14.11 -14.04
CA VAL A 160 4.65 13.13 -15.15
C VAL A 160 3.25 13.00 -15.74
N ALA A 161 2.21 13.02 -14.91
CA ALA A 161 0.82 12.96 -15.36
C ALA A 161 0.44 14.20 -16.18
N GLU A 162 0.79 15.40 -15.71
CA GLU A 162 0.55 16.67 -16.42
C GLU A 162 1.24 16.69 -17.79
N LYS A 163 2.52 16.25 -17.86
CA LYS A 163 3.25 16.11 -19.14
C LYS A 163 2.59 15.14 -20.13
N LYS A 164 1.71 14.26 -19.65
CA LYS A 164 0.91 13.33 -20.45
C LYS A 164 -0.50 13.84 -20.73
N ASN A 165 -0.78 15.11 -20.41
CA ASN A 165 -2.10 15.74 -20.50
C ASN A 165 -3.18 14.98 -19.69
N LEU A 166 -2.77 14.31 -18.62
CA LEU A 166 -3.68 13.78 -17.61
C LEU A 166 -3.91 14.89 -16.57
N ASN A 167 -5.14 15.00 -16.09
CA ASN A 167 -5.48 15.96 -15.03
C ASN A 167 -5.41 15.24 -13.67
N PRO A 168 -4.32 15.38 -12.87
CA PRO A 168 -4.19 14.68 -11.61
C PRO A 168 -5.25 15.15 -10.61
N GLN A 169 -6.07 14.23 -10.14
CA GLN A 169 -7.00 14.47 -9.05
C GLN A 169 -6.41 13.93 -7.76
N VAL A 170 -6.19 14.82 -6.80
CA VAL A 170 -5.62 14.47 -5.49
C VAL A 170 -6.74 14.05 -4.55
N HIS A 171 -6.60 12.87 -3.95
CA HIS A 171 -7.44 12.42 -2.85
C HIS A 171 -6.60 12.42 -1.57
N ASP A 172 -6.79 13.44 -0.74
CA ASP A 172 -6.14 13.54 0.55
C ASP A 172 -6.98 12.83 1.61
N SER A 173 -6.37 11.84 2.28
CA SER A 173 -7.02 11.04 3.33
C SER A 173 -5.98 10.59 4.34
N PHE A 174 -6.15 10.97 5.60
CA PHE A 174 -5.29 10.53 6.69
C PHE A 174 -5.06 9.01 6.70
N PHE A 175 -6.13 8.23 6.59
CA PHE A 175 -6.04 6.76 6.64
C PHE A 175 -5.30 6.14 5.46
N MET A 176 -5.34 6.78 4.31
CA MET A 176 -4.64 6.31 3.11
C MET A 176 -3.23 6.88 3.00
N ALA A 177 -2.96 8.01 3.65
CA ALA A 177 -1.63 8.61 3.72
C ALA A 177 -0.70 7.92 4.73
N LEU A 178 -1.26 7.10 5.65
CA LEU A 178 -0.52 6.45 6.73
C LEU A 178 0.05 5.11 6.28
N ASP A 179 1.25 5.11 5.74
CA ASP A 179 2.10 3.93 5.59
C ASP A 179 2.88 3.67 6.89
N VAL A 180 2.86 2.42 7.35
CA VAL A 180 3.47 2.03 8.64
C VAL A 180 4.97 1.91 8.51
N ASN A 181 5.73 2.84 9.12
CA ASN A 181 7.19 2.87 9.08
C ASN A 181 7.86 3.07 10.45
N THR A 182 7.16 3.67 11.41
CA THR A 182 7.68 4.02 12.74
C THR A 182 6.78 3.47 13.85
N THR A 183 7.23 3.56 15.10
CA THR A 183 6.43 3.17 16.27
C THR A 183 5.20 4.03 16.44
N GLU A 184 5.26 5.32 16.11
CA GLU A 184 4.12 6.24 16.14
C GLU A 184 3.02 5.75 15.18
N ASP A 185 3.41 5.22 14.00
CA ASP A 185 2.45 4.64 13.05
C ASP A 185 1.73 3.43 13.63
N LEU A 186 2.43 2.60 14.42
CA LEU A 186 1.79 1.51 15.15
C LEU A 186 0.78 2.05 16.19
N GLY A 187 1.08 3.18 16.80
CA GLY A 187 0.16 3.91 17.68
C GLY A 187 -1.12 4.32 16.96
N GLU A 188 -1.01 4.88 15.77
CA GLU A 188 -2.17 5.26 14.93
C GLU A 188 -3.01 4.03 14.56
N ILE A 189 -2.37 2.88 14.25
CA ILE A 189 -3.10 1.63 14.03
C ILE A 189 -3.85 1.18 15.29
N MET A 190 -3.26 1.32 16.47
CA MET A 190 -3.92 0.96 17.73
C MET A 190 -5.15 1.83 18.01
N ILE A 191 -5.12 3.11 17.63
CA ILE A 191 -6.22 4.05 17.80
C ILE A 191 -7.33 3.79 16.77
N HIS A 192 -6.98 3.75 15.49
CA HIS A 192 -7.92 3.81 14.37
C HIS A 192 -8.27 2.45 13.76
N GLY A 193 -7.41 1.45 13.92
CA GLY A 193 -7.53 0.15 13.24
C GLY A 193 -8.45 -0.88 13.91
N LYS A 194 -9.60 -0.48 14.53
CA LYS A 194 -10.46 -1.37 15.35
C LYS A 194 -10.74 -2.75 14.76
N ASN A 195 -10.89 -2.84 13.46
CA ASN A 195 -11.30 -4.06 12.75
C ASN A 195 -10.20 -4.61 11.84
N THR A 196 -8.94 -4.24 12.06
CA THR A 196 -7.82 -4.70 11.24
C THR A 196 -7.13 -5.91 11.88
N HIS A 197 -6.59 -6.79 11.03
CA HIS A 197 -5.70 -7.88 11.45
C HIS A 197 -4.43 -7.31 12.09
N THR A 198 -3.94 -6.20 11.56
CA THR A 198 -2.77 -5.50 12.10
C THR A 198 -2.98 -5.10 13.55
N ARG A 199 -4.10 -4.44 13.89
CA ARG A 199 -4.37 -4.06 15.29
C ARG A 199 -4.52 -5.28 16.20
N LYS A 200 -5.19 -6.34 15.72
CA LYS A 200 -5.31 -7.59 16.48
C LYS A 200 -3.93 -8.13 16.82
N TYR A 201 -3.05 -8.20 15.83
CA TYR A 201 -1.68 -8.66 16.02
C TYR A 201 -0.89 -7.78 16.99
N LEU A 202 -0.97 -6.46 16.88
CA LEU A 202 -0.32 -5.55 17.83
C LEU A 202 -0.80 -5.73 19.27
N LYS A 203 -2.09 -6.05 19.46
CA LYS A 203 -2.61 -6.41 20.79
C LYS A 203 -2.03 -7.72 21.33
N GLU A 204 -1.85 -8.73 20.48
CA GLU A 204 -1.17 -10.01 20.84
C GLU A 204 0.26 -9.73 21.32
N LEU A 205 0.93 -8.74 20.71
CA LEU A 205 2.26 -8.26 21.11
C LEU A 205 2.23 -7.32 22.33
N LYS A 206 1.06 -7.09 22.93
CA LYS A 206 0.86 -6.19 24.10
C LYS A 206 1.33 -4.75 23.84
N VAL A 207 1.16 -4.29 22.60
CA VAL A 207 1.43 -2.88 22.26
C VAL A 207 0.37 -1.99 22.89
N ASN A 208 0.80 -0.98 23.63
CA ASN A 208 -0.05 0.00 24.30
C ASN A 208 0.25 1.41 23.78
N VAL A 209 -0.76 2.28 23.84
CA VAL A 209 -0.66 3.68 23.43
C VAL A 209 -1.13 4.55 24.56
N GLU A 210 -0.30 5.49 24.95
CA GLU A 210 -0.59 6.48 25.97
C GLU A 210 -0.41 7.90 25.41
N PRO A 211 -1.20 8.89 25.88
CA PRO A 211 -0.97 10.28 25.51
C PRO A 211 0.40 10.74 26.05
N TYR A 212 1.17 11.41 25.22
CA TYR A 212 2.47 11.93 25.60
C TYR A 212 2.53 13.45 25.43
N ARG A 213 3.10 14.15 26.41
CA ARG A 213 3.19 15.63 26.42
C ARG A 213 4.50 16.18 25.84
N GLY A 214 5.36 15.33 25.25
CA GLY A 214 6.61 15.72 24.62
C GLY A 214 6.43 16.20 23.18
N SER A 215 7.50 16.12 22.41
CA SER A 215 7.49 16.40 20.97
C SER A 215 6.68 15.38 20.17
N GLU A 216 6.57 14.17 20.66
CA GLU A 216 5.74 13.09 20.12
C GLU A 216 4.36 13.15 20.77
N ARG A 217 3.31 13.03 19.97
CA ARG A 217 1.92 13.06 20.46
C ARG A 217 1.48 11.76 21.13
N LEU A 218 2.10 10.65 20.74
CA LEU A 218 1.78 9.31 21.21
C LEU A 218 3.03 8.66 21.80
N LYS A 219 2.89 8.09 22.99
CA LYS A 219 3.87 7.17 23.55
C LYS A 219 3.40 5.75 23.29
N VAL A 220 4.16 5.01 22.52
CA VAL A 220 3.90 3.61 22.18
C VAL A 220 4.83 2.74 23.00
N THR A 221 4.27 1.86 23.81
CA THR A 221 5.01 0.95 24.70
C THR A 221 4.62 -0.49 24.44
N ARG A 222 5.43 -1.38 24.95
CA ARG A 222 5.19 -2.81 24.95
C ARG A 222 5.41 -3.35 26.37
N SER A 223 4.45 -4.08 26.92
CA SER A 223 4.51 -4.73 28.23
C SER A 223 4.77 -6.23 28.11
#